data_9011044e8036c46c99c8fa5ce827d7f9
#
_entry.id   9011044e8036c46c99c8fa5ce827d7f9
#
_cell.length_a   1.000
_cell.length_b   1.000
_cell.length_c   1.000
_cell.angle_alpha   90.00
_cell.angle_beta   90.00
_cell.angle_gamma   90.00
#
_symmetry.space_group_name_H-M   'P 1'
#
loop_
_entity.id
_entity.type
_entity.pdbx_description
1 polymer ?
#
loop_
_entity_poly.entity_id
_entity_poly.type
_entity_poly.pdbx_seq_one_letter_code
_entity_poly.pdbx_strand_id
1 'polypeptide(L)'
;ISADYKPSLSRYERSQILQRTGELIAEKQVYLAKWLTLELGICHQHAIYETKRAQDVYQFAAAQAMNDDGQIFSCDLTHNGKERKIFTKREPVRSISAITPFNHPLNMVSHKIAPSIATNNCMVCKPTELTPLTAITLADILYEAGLPPEMFQIVTGLPGDIGEEMMLNEHIDIITFTGGVPVGKLIASKAGYKRQALELGGNDPLIVCNDLSGSDLEKAATIAVAGATGNSGQRCTAIKRILVQESIADAFVPIVLEKAKKIKYGDPQDPKTELGCVIHDEAAELFENRVLQAEKEGAEILYHPGRSGALLPPIVVDRVPHDSELVMEETFGPIIPIVRVPDSDDEVIKISNSTQFGLSSGVCTNDLNRAITYINNLDVGTCNTVSYTHLRAHETSLQLVCRLLLEK
;
A
#
# COMPACT_ATOMS: atom_id res chain seq x y z
N ILE A 1 5.63 27.39 2.62
CA ILE A 1 5.65 27.76 1.18
C ILE A 1 5.00 29.12 1.06
N SER A 2 5.68 30.10 0.43
CA SER A 2 5.02 31.37 0.09
C SER A 2 3.88 31.07 -0.90
N ALA A 3 2.71 31.67 -0.67
CA ALA A 3 1.58 31.55 -1.60
C ALA A 3 1.94 32.05 -3.02
N ASP A 4 2.97 32.88 -3.13
CA ASP A 4 3.45 33.46 -4.37
C ASP A 4 4.54 32.63 -5.07
N TYR A 5 5.09 31.59 -4.41
CA TYR A 5 6.13 30.77 -5.00
C TYR A 5 5.55 29.94 -6.16
N LYS A 6 6.20 30.06 -7.32
CA LYS A 6 5.87 29.28 -8.51
C LYS A 6 7.08 28.43 -8.91
N PRO A 7 6.97 27.10 -8.86
CA PRO A 7 8.05 26.24 -9.36
C PRO A 7 8.39 26.57 -10.80
N SER A 8 9.68 26.69 -11.08
CA SER A 8 10.18 27.08 -12.42
C SER A 8 11.10 26.04 -13.05
N LEU A 9 11.20 24.84 -12.45
CA LEU A 9 12.06 23.77 -12.95
C LEU A 9 11.57 23.25 -14.31
N SER A 10 12.48 23.18 -15.28
CA SER A 10 12.24 22.51 -16.55
C SER A 10 12.02 21.00 -16.35
N ARG A 11 11.48 20.30 -17.36
CA ARG A 11 11.34 18.84 -17.35
C ARG A 11 12.69 18.14 -17.13
N TYR A 12 13.74 18.66 -17.78
CA TYR A 12 15.09 18.13 -17.66
C TYR A 12 15.61 18.24 -16.22
N GLU A 13 15.53 19.42 -15.60
CA GLU A 13 15.99 19.64 -14.22
C GLU A 13 15.23 18.73 -13.23
N ARG A 14 13.91 18.61 -13.36
CA ARG A 14 13.11 17.71 -12.52
C ARG A 14 13.54 16.25 -12.68
N SER A 15 13.76 15.80 -13.92
CA SER A 15 14.25 14.45 -14.19
C SER A 15 15.62 14.21 -13.55
N GLN A 16 16.55 15.16 -13.64
CA GLN A 16 17.89 15.05 -13.04
C GLN A 16 17.82 15.00 -11.50
N ILE A 17 16.99 15.84 -10.87
CA ILE A 17 16.78 15.83 -9.42
C ILE A 17 16.22 14.45 -8.97
N LEU A 18 15.22 13.93 -9.68
CA LEU A 18 14.61 12.64 -9.35
C LEU A 18 15.61 11.48 -9.54
N GLN A 19 16.40 11.47 -10.62
CA GLN A 19 17.46 10.48 -10.83
C GLN A 19 18.50 10.54 -9.70
N ARG A 20 18.99 11.74 -9.38
CA ARG A 20 19.98 11.91 -8.31
C ARG A 20 19.43 11.51 -6.94
N THR A 21 18.17 11.77 -6.67
CA THR A 21 17.49 11.30 -5.45
C THR A 21 17.50 9.77 -5.37
N GLY A 22 17.16 9.08 -6.44
CA GLY A 22 17.23 7.61 -6.51
C GLY A 22 18.63 7.05 -6.24
N GLU A 23 19.67 7.69 -6.80
CA GLU A 23 21.07 7.36 -6.55
C GLU A 23 21.45 7.56 -5.08
N LEU A 24 21.11 8.70 -4.50
CA LEU A 24 21.39 9.01 -3.09
C LEU A 24 20.67 8.05 -2.14
N ILE A 25 19.45 7.62 -2.44
CA ILE A 25 18.74 6.58 -1.68
C ILE A 25 19.53 5.26 -1.74
N ALA A 26 20.04 4.89 -2.91
CA ALA A 26 20.85 3.68 -3.05
C ALA A 26 22.19 3.79 -2.30
N GLU A 27 22.87 4.92 -2.38
CA GLU A 27 24.12 5.19 -1.65
C GLU A 27 23.90 5.13 -0.12
N LYS A 28 22.76 5.65 0.38
CA LYS A 28 22.41 5.73 1.79
C LYS A 28 21.53 4.54 2.25
N GLN A 29 21.43 3.45 1.46
CA GLN A 29 20.49 2.35 1.72
C GLN A 29 20.58 1.77 3.13
N VAL A 30 21.79 1.46 3.59
CA VAL A 30 22.01 0.86 4.93
C VAL A 30 21.60 1.82 6.04
N TYR A 31 21.86 3.10 5.88
CA TYR A 31 21.48 4.15 6.82
C TYR A 31 19.96 4.30 6.90
N LEU A 32 19.29 4.36 5.76
CA LEU A 32 17.84 4.45 5.68
C LEU A 32 17.15 3.19 6.24
N ALA A 33 17.67 2.00 5.90
CA ALA A 33 17.15 0.74 6.41
C ALA A 33 17.26 0.65 7.94
N LYS A 34 18.35 1.20 8.53
CA LYS A 34 18.49 1.28 9.99
C LYS A 34 17.39 2.14 10.61
N TRP A 35 17.09 3.31 10.05
CA TRP A 35 16.01 4.16 10.55
C TRP A 35 14.66 3.48 10.43
N LEU A 36 14.36 2.86 9.28
CA LEU A 36 13.12 2.09 9.08
C LEU A 36 12.94 1.01 10.15
N THR A 37 14.00 0.27 10.45
CA THR A 37 13.95 -0.76 11.52
C THR A 37 13.72 -0.13 12.91
N LEU A 38 14.36 0.99 13.22
CA LEU A 38 14.27 1.64 14.53
C LEU A 38 12.92 2.33 14.77
N GLU A 39 12.35 2.97 13.74
CA GLU A 39 11.07 3.70 13.86
C GLU A 39 9.86 2.77 13.83
N LEU A 40 9.90 1.75 12.95
CA LEU A 40 8.74 0.92 12.65
C LEU A 40 8.79 -0.47 13.32
N GLY A 41 9.97 -0.96 13.68
CA GLY A 41 10.13 -2.33 14.18
C GLY A 41 10.11 -3.40 13.10
N ILE A 42 10.22 -3.05 11.82
CA ILE A 42 10.31 -4.04 10.73
C ILE A 42 11.69 -4.68 10.68
N CYS A 43 11.75 -5.94 10.28
CA CYS A 43 13.02 -6.63 10.14
C CYS A 43 13.90 -6.03 9.03
N HIS A 44 15.21 -6.18 9.19
CA HIS A 44 16.22 -5.59 8.30
C HIS A 44 15.99 -5.92 6.80
N GLN A 45 15.55 -7.13 6.47
CA GLN A 45 15.29 -7.53 5.08
C GLN A 45 14.16 -6.70 4.45
N HIS A 46 13.09 -6.45 5.18
CA HIS A 46 11.98 -5.62 4.72
C HIS A 46 12.38 -4.14 4.63
N ALA A 47 13.21 -3.65 5.56
CA ALA A 47 13.75 -2.30 5.50
C ALA A 47 14.60 -2.07 4.25
N ILE A 48 15.51 -3.01 3.92
CA ILE A 48 16.28 -2.99 2.66
C ILE A 48 15.37 -3.06 1.43
N TYR A 49 14.33 -3.89 1.48
CA TYR A 49 13.37 -3.97 0.38
C TYR A 49 12.63 -2.65 0.16
N GLU A 50 12.22 -1.97 1.24
CA GLU A 50 11.53 -0.67 1.14
C GLU A 50 12.42 0.40 0.51
N THR A 51 13.72 0.46 0.87
CA THR A 51 14.65 1.41 0.25
C THR A 51 14.80 1.19 -1.26
N LYS A 52 14.84 -0.07 -1.71
CA LYS A 52 14.87 -0.41 -3.15
C LYS A 52 13.59 0.03 -3.86
N ARG A 53 12.44 -0.21 -3.23
CA ARG A 53 11.15 0.24 -3.78
C ARG A 53 11.07 1.76 -3.90
N ALA A 54 11.56 2.49 -2.89
CA ALA A 54 11.64 3.95 -2.98
C ALA A 54 12.55 4.41 -4.13
N GLN A 55 13.70 3.77 -4.33
CA GLN A 55 14.58 4.04 -5.47
C GLN A 55 13.85 3.88 -6.81
N ASP A 56 13.12 2.77 -7.00
CA ASP A 56 12.34 2.51 -8.22
C ASP A 56 11.32 3.63 -8.49
N VAL A 57 10.64 4.12 -7.43
CA VAL A 57 9.68 5.23 -7.53
C VAL A 57 10.31 6.46 -8.16
N TYR A 58 11.51 6.84 -7.73
CA TYR A 58 12.22 8.02 -8.28
C TYR A 58 12.67 7.79 -9.71
N GLN A 59 13.10 6.59 -10.08
CA GLN A 59 13.46 6.24 -11.46
C GLN A 59 12.25 6.37 -12.40
N PHE A 60 11.09 5.81 -12.01
CA PHE A 60 9.86 5.93 -12.80
C PHE A 60 9.38 7.38 -12.90
N ALA A 61 9.43 8.15 -11.81
CA ALA A 61 9.05 9.55 -11.81
C ALA A 61 9.98 10.40 -12.69
N ALA A 62 11.28 10.11 -12.71
CA ALA A 62 12.25 10.78 -13.57
C ALA A 62 11.95 10.55 -15.07
N ALA A 63 11.63 9.30 -15.44
CA ALA A 63 11.20 8.97 -16.80
C ALA A 63 9.90 9.70 -17.17
N GLN A 64 8.93 9.70 -16.25
CA GLN A 64 7.63 10.35 -16.47
C GLN A 64 7.73 11.86 -16.59
N ALA A 65 8.66 12.51 -15.89
CA ALA A 65 8.89 13.95 -16.00
C ALA A 65 9.26 14.41 -17.42
N MET A 66 9.83 13.52 -18.23
CA MET A 66 10.24 13.81 -19.63
C MET A 66 9.10 13.65 -20.64
N ASN A 67 7.95 13.08 -20.24
CA ASN A 67 6.81 12.89 -21.13
C ASN A 67 5.96 14.16 -21.25
N ASP A 68 5.40 14.38 -22.45
CA ASP A 68 4.42 15.43 -22.71
C ASP A 68 3.13 14.81 -23.27
N ASP A 69 2.04 14.97 -22.52
CA ASP A 69 0.75 14.33 -22.81
C ASP A 69 -0.27 15.28 -23.42
N GLY A 70 0.17 16.38 -24.04
CA GLY A 70 -0.71 17.30 -24.75
C GLY A 70 -1.46 16.59 -25.90
N GLN A 71 -2.71 16.97 -26.12
CA GLN A 71 -3.56 16.42 -27.17
C GLN A 71 -3.90 17.52 -28.19
N ILE A 72 -4.05 17.11 -29.45
CA ILE A 72 -4.53 17.97 -30.52
C ILE A 72 -5.86 17.40 -31.00
N PHE A 73 -6.89 18.25 -31.09
CA PHE A 73 -8.21 17.85 -31.51
C PHE A 73 -8.55 18.44 -32.87
N SER A 74 -9.13 17.64 -33.76
CA SER A 74 -9.77 18.11 -34.98
C SER A 74 -11.06 18.83 -34.64
N CYS A 75 -11.26 20.02 -35.18
CA CYS A 75 -12.43 20.85 -34.88
C CYS A 75 -13.42 20.97 -36.06
N ASP A 76 -13.11 20.36 -37.21
CA ASP A 76 -13.92 20.36 -38.42
C ASP A 76 -15.10 19.36 -38.40
N LEU A 77 -15.49 18.90 -37.23
CA LEU A 77 -16.64 18.02 -36.99
C LEU A 77 -17.98 18.74 -37.17
N THR A 78 -17.97 20.09 -37.18
CA THR A 78 -19.15 20.93 -37.42
C THR A 78 -18.77 22.07 -38.37
N HIS A 79 -19.79 22.65 -39.06
CA HIS A 79 -19.57 23.76 -40.00
C HIS A 79 -18.83 24.94 -39.32
N ASN A 80 -19.18 25.27 -38.08
CA ASN A 80 -18.60 26.38 -37.33
C ASN A 80 -17.24 26.04 -36.68
N GLY A 81 -16.81 24.80 -36.76
CA GLY A 81 -15.55 24.32 -36.17
C GLY A 81 -14.32 24.48 -37.06
N LYS A 82 -14.50 24.68 -38.39
CA LYS A 82 -13.43 24.63 -39.41
C LYS A 82 -12.22 25.55 -39.13
N GLU A 83 -12.45 26.71 -38.56
CA GLU A 83 -11.40 27.69 -38.25
C GLU A 83 -10.78 27.52 -36.86
N ARG A 84 -11.30 26.59 -36.06
CA ARG A 84 -10.81 26.37 -34.69
C ARG A 84 -9.62 25.39 -34.70
N LYS A 85 -8.70 25.62 -33.77
CA LYS A 85 -7.61 24.71 -33.43
C LYS A 85 -7.62 24.54 -31.93
N ILE A 86 -7.72 23.29 -31.46
CA ILE A 86 -7.74 22.95 -30.04
C ILE A 86 -6.52 22.08 -29.75
N PHE A 87 -5.76 22.49 -28.78
CA PHE A 87 -4.72 21.67 -28.18
C PHE A 87 -4.78 21.82 -26.66
N THR A 88 -4.37 20.79 -25.95
CA THR A 88 -4.30 20.79 -24.48
C THR A 88 -2.85 20.85 -24.03
N LYS A 89 -2.65 21.46 -22.87
CA LYS A 89 -1.38 21.48 -22.15
C LYS A 89 -1.65 21.13 -20.70
N ARG A 90 -0.81 20.31 -20.10
CA ARG A 90 -0.89 20.03 -18.67
C ARG A 90 -0.14 21.07 -17.88
N GLU A 91 -0.79 21.60 -16.85
CA GLU A 91 -0.24 22.60 -15.95
C GLU A 91 -0.18 22.06 -14.53
N PRO A 92 0.81 22.48 -13.70
CA PRO A 92 0.85 22.16 -12.29
C PRO A 92 -0.42 22.62 -11.57
N VAL A 93 -0.86 21.85 -10.57
CA VAL A 93 -1.96 22.28 -9.68
C VAL A 93 -1.48 23.24 -8.62
N ARG A 94 -0.20 23.39 -8.40
CA ARG A 94 0.55 24.28 -7.52
C ARG A 94 0.83 23.67 -6.14
N SER A 95 -0.18 23.40 -5.31
CA SER A 95 0.00 23.11 -3.89
C SER A 95 -0.70 21.83 -3.48
N ILE A 96 0.07 20.90 -2.90
CA ILE A 96 -0.37 19.58 -2.49
C ILE A 96 -0.18 19.42 -0.98
N SER A 97 -1.24 19.00 -0.27
CA SER A 97 -1.15 18.49 1.08
C SER A 97 -1.03 16.98 1.05
N ALA A 98 0.03 16.45 1.64
CA ALA A 98 0.29 15.01 1.74
C ALA A 98 0.26 14.56 3.20
N ILE A 99 -0.46 13.46 3.47
CA ILE A 99 -0.52 12.84 4.80
C ILE A 99 -0.21 11.36 4.62
N THR A 100 0.79 10.85 5.36
CA THR A 100 1.32 9.50 5.16
C THR A 100 1.26 8.64 6.42
N PRO A 101 1.05 7.31 6.26
CA PRO A 101 0.97 6.35 7.36
C PRO A 101 2.37 5.91 7.84
N PHE A 102 2.39 5.03 8.85
CA PHE A 102 3.61 4.52 9.47
C PHE A 102 4.23 3.32 8.76
N ASN A 103 3.43 2.53 8.05
CA ASN A 103 3.80 1.16 7.66
C ASN A 103 4.89 1.04 6.59
N HIS A 104 5.10 2.09 5.79
CA HIS A 104 6.19 2.22 4.83
C HIS A 104 6.64 3.69 4.78
N PRO A 105 7.33 4.19 5.84
CA PRO A 105 7.54 5.63 6.03
C PRO A 105 8.41 6.28 4.95
N LEU A 106 9.33 5.55 4.33
CA LEU A 106 10.10 6.04 3.18
C LEU A 106 9.29 5.96 1.88
N ASN A 107 8.69 4.80 1.63
CA ASN A 107 8.05 4.52 0.36
C ASN A 107 6.75 5.34 0.19
N MET A 108 5.93 5.46 1.23
CA MET A 108 4.68 6.22 1.15
C MET A 108 4.89 7.72 0.94
N VAL A 109 5.94 8.29 1.52
CA VAL A 109 6.33 9.69 1.21
C VAL A 109 6.86 9.79 -0.21
N SER A 110 7.71 8.85 -0.64
CA SER A 110 8.26 8.82 -2.01
C SER A 110 7.18 8.75 -3.07
N HIS A 111 6.13 7.92 -2.87
CA HIS A 111 4.98 7.80 -3.78
C HIS A 111 4.18 9.10 -3.94
N LYS A 112 4.31 10.04 -3.01
CA LYS A 112 3.63 11.33 -3.08
C LYS A 112 4.53 12.44 -3.61
N ILE A 113 5.77 12.54 -3.10
CA ILE A 113 6.67 13.63 -3.50
C ILE A 113 7.30 13.43 -4.88
N ALA A 114 7.66 12.22 -5.27
CA ALA A 114 8.26 11.99 -6.58
C ALA A 114 7.33 12.40 -7.75
N PRO A 115 6.05 12.00 -7.80
CA PRO A 115 5.12 12.50 -8.82
C PRO A 115 4.83 14.01 -8.67
N SER A 116 4.85 14.57 -7.46
CA SER A 116 4.72 16.02 -7.25
C SER A 116 5.85 16.79 -7.94
N ILE A 117 7.10 16.34 -7.77
CA ILE A 117 8.27 16.92 -8.45
C ILE A 117 8.15 16.72 -9.96
N ALA A 118 7.84 15.49 -10.43
CA ALA A 118 7.70 15.18 -11.86
C ALA A 118 6.70 16.11 -12.56
N THR A 119 5.64 16.53 -11.85
CA THR A 119 4.58 17.41 -12.36
C THR A 119 4.74 18.88 -11.96
N ASN A 120 5.90 19.24 -11.39
CA ASN A 120 6.27 20.62 -11.02
C ASN A 120 5.35 21.29 -9.98
N ASN A 121 4.94 20.54 -8.96
CA ASN A 121 4.11 21.04 -7.87
C ASN A 121 4.91 21.20 -6.57
N CYS A 122 4.42 22.05 -5.67
CA CYS A 122 4.88 22.14 -4.30
C CYS A 122 4.09 21.18 -3.40
N MET A 123 4.72 20.65 -2.35
CA MET A 123 4.09 19.74 -1.41
C MET A 123 4.47 20.07 0.03
N VAL A 124 3.47 20.13 0.91
CA VAL A 124 3.63 20.03 2.35
C VAL A 124 3.24 18.63 2.77
N CYS A 125 4.14 17.91 3.44
CA CYS A 125 3.89 16.54 3.88
C CYS A 125 3.88 16.45 5.40
N LYS A 126 2.80 15.89 5.94
CA LYS A 126 2.71 15.44 7.33
C LYS A 126 2.92 13.93 7.37
N PRO A 127 4.10 13.44 7.70
CA PRO A 127 4.26 12.03 8.07
C PRO A 127 3.54 11.77 9.40
N THR A 128 3.25 10.49 9.66
CA THR A 128 2.78 10.12 10.99
C THR A 128 3.79 10.49 12.06
N GLU A 129 3.32 10.83 13.25
CA GLU A 129 4.14 11.10 14.44
C GLU A 129 4.91 9.86 14.93
N LEU A 130 4.50 8.67 14.50
CA LEU A 130 5.14 7.41 14.92
C LEU A 130 6.44 7.13 14.15
N THR A 131 6.55 7.59 12.91
CA THR A 131 7.72 7.32 12.05
C THR A 131 8.13 8.55 11.22
N PRO A 132 8.46 9.70 11.84
CA PRO A 132 8.72 10.95 11.12
C PRO A 132 10.17 11.07 10.61
N LEU A 133 11.15 10.40 11.23
CA LEU A 133 12.58 10.64 10.98
C LEU A 133 13.01 10.20 9.57
N THR A 134 12.46 9.11 9.08
CA THR A 134 12.71 8.64 7.72
C THR A 134 12.21 9.65 6.67
N ALA A 135 11.04 10.26 6.90
CA ALA A 135 10.49 11.29 6.02
C ALA A 135 11.35 12.57 6.04
N ILE A 136 11.83 12.99 7.21
CA ILE A 136 12.75 14.13 7.37
C ILE A 136 14.07 13.86 6.65
N THR A 137 14.63 12.67 6.84
CA THR A 137 15.86 12.26 6.13
C THR A 137 15.67 12.27 4.61
N LEU A 138 14.49 11.87 4.12
CA LEU A 138 14.18 11.95 2.69
C LEU A 138 14.13 13.39 2.18
N ALA A 139 13.64 14.35 2.97
CA ALA A 139 13.68 15.76 2.59
C ALA A 139 15.12 16.26 2.43
N ASP A 140 16.02 15.91 3.36
CA ASP A 140 17.44 16.25 3.26
C ASP A 140 18.08 15.63 1.99
N ILE A 141 17.75 14.40 1.65
CA ILE A 141 18.22 13.74 0.42
C ILE A 141 17.73 14.47 -0.84
N LEU A 142 16.47 14.91 -0.85
CA LEU A 142 15.90 15.67 -1.95
C LEU A 142 16.59 17.05 -2.13
N TYR A 143 16.89 17.74 -1.03
CA TYR A 143 17.63 19.00 -1.07
C TYR A 143 19.09 18.79 -1.52
N GLU A 144 19.74 17.73 -1.08
CA GLU A 144 21.08 17.33 -1.55
C GLU A 144 21.07 17.01 -3.06
N ALA A 145 19.97 16.49 -3.58
CA ALA A 145 19.77 16.23 -5.02
C ALA A 145 19.49 17.51 -5.83
N GLY A 146 19.33 18.67 -5.18
CA GLY A 146 19.09 19.96 -5.81
C GLY A 146 17.64 20.41 -5.87
N LEU A 147 16.72 19.77 -5.16
CA LEU A 147 15.33 20.22 -5.07
C LEU A 147 15.27 21.54 -4.30
N PRO A 148 14.65 22.61 -4.83
CA PRO A 148 14.40 23.82 -4.05
C PRO A 148 13.58 23.52 -2.80
N PRO A 149 13.99 24.01 -1.60
CA PRO A 149 13.29 23.70 -0.34
C PRO A 149 11.81 24.12 -0.34
N GLU A 150 11.44 25.12 -1.14
CA GLU A 150 10.06 25.58 -1.29
C GLU A 150 9.16 24.53 -1.97
N MET A 151 9.73 23.60 -2.73
CA MET A 151 8.96 22.57 -3.42
C MET A 151 8.56 21.39 -2.53
N PHE A 152 9.25 21.18 -1.41
CA PHE A 152 8.90 20.12 -0.47
C PHE A 152 9.19 20.54 0.97
N GLN A 153 8.22 20.40 1.84
CA GLN A 153 8.36 20.71 3.25
C GLN A 153 7.70 19.62 4.11
N ILE A 154 8.37 19.22 5.18
CA ILE A 154 7.84 18.31 6.19
C ILE A 154 7.32 19.14 7.37
N VAL A 155 6.10 18.83 7.81
CA VAL A 155 5.54 19.34 9.05
C VAL A 155 5.23 18.17 9.97
N THR A 156 5.70 18.24 11.21
CA THR A 156 5.44 17.24 12.25
C THR A 156 4.51 17.80 13.30
N GLY A 157 3.65 16.95 13.85
CA GLY A 157 2.68 17.33 14.88
C GLY A 157 1.59 16.29 15.03
N LEU A 158 0.83 16.38 16.10
CA LEU A 158 -0.31 15.49 16.32
C LEU A 158 -1.43 15.78 15.31
N PRO A 159 -2.21 14.75 14.89
CA PRO A 159 -3.32 14.93 13.96
C PRO A 159 -4.33 15.99 14.41
N GLY A 160 -4.58 16.11 15.72
CA GLY A 160 -5.50 17.11 16.30
C GLY A 160 -5.01 18.55 16.16
N ASP A 161 -3.70 18.77 16.10
CA ASP A 161 -3.11 20.10 16.11
C ASP A 161 -2.98 20.70 14.70
N ILE A 162 -2.60 19.86 13.71
CA ILE A 162 -2.28 20.34 12.37
C ILE A 162 -3.14 19.70 11.26
N GLY A 163 -3.90 18.65 11.58
CA GLY A 163 -4.67 17.90 10.59
C GLY A 163 -5.75 18.73 9.91
N GLU A 164 -6.40 19.63 10.65
CA GLU A 164 -7.44 20.49 10.08
C GLU A 164 -6.85 21.47 9.06
N GLU A 165 -5.72 22.09 9.36
CA GLU A 165 -5.02 22.99 8.45
C GLU A 165 -4.55 22.26 7.18
N MET A 166 -4.06 21.03 7.30
CA MET A 166 -3.68 20.19 6.16
C MET A 166 -4.86 19.87 5.21
N MET A 167 -6.09 19.88 5.73
CA MET A 167 -7.29 19.61 4.94
C MET A 167 -7.98 20.87 4.41
N LEU A 168 -8.08 21.93 5.22
CA LEU A 168 -8.96 23.07 4.96
C LEU A 168 -8.25 24.29 4.39
N ASN A 169 -6.92 24.42 4.54
CA ASN A 169 -6.18 25.59 4.08
C ASN A 169 -6.54 25.94 2.63
N GLU A 170 -6.89 27.19 2.38
CA GLU A 170 -7.36 27.69 1.07
C GLU A 170 -6.30 27.60 -0.04
N HIS A 171 -5.03 27.56 0.33
CA HIS A 171 -3.92 27.45 -0.62
C HIS A 171 -3.62 26.03 -1.08
N ILE A 172 -4.32 25.02 -0.56
CA ILE A 172 -4.19 23.62 -0.97
C ILE A 172 -5.16 23.30 -2.11
N ASP A 173 -4.62 22.83 -3.23
CA ASP A 173 -5.40 22.41 -4.41
C ASP A 173 -5.73 20.91 -4.39
N ILE A 174 -4.80 20.09 -3.89
CA ILE A 174 -4.95 18.62 -3.81
C ILE A 174 -4.59 18.13 -2.40
N ILE A 175 -5.37 17.17 -1.91
CA ILE A 175 -5.03 16.37 -0.73
C ILE A 175 -4.69 14.97 -1.18
N THR A 176 -3.50 14.49 -0.82
CA THR A 176 -3.14 13.08 -0.99
C THR A 176 -2.92 12.43 0.37
N PHE A 177 -3.78 11.49 0.68
CA PHE A 177 -3.81 10.78 1.96
C PHE A 177 -3.61 9.28 1.76
N THR A 178 -2.79 8.68 2.59
CA THR A 178 -2.74 7.22 2.77
C THR A 178 -2.88 6.91 4.25
N GLY A 179 -3.85 6.07 4.61
CA GLY A 179 -4.11 5.71 6.00
C GLY A 179 -5.45 5.02 6.21
N GLY A 180 -5.93 5.02 7.45
CA GLY A 180 -7.15 4.31 7.82
C GLY A 180 -8.44 4.90 7.22
N VAL A 181 -9.41 4.03 6.96
CA VAL A 181 -10.73 4.37 6.39
C VAL A 181 -11.46 5.48 7.15
N PRO A 182 -11.50 5.49 8.50
CA PRO A 182 -12.21 6.56 9.24
C PRO A 182 -11.66 7.96 8.94
N VAL A 183 -10.32 8.11 8.89
CA VAL A 183 -9.68 9.40 8.58
C VAL A 183 -9.89 9.76 7.10
N GLY A 184 -9.84 8.79 6.19
CA GLY A 184 -10.15 9.01 4.77
C GLY A 184 -11.58 9.54 4.58
N LYS A 185 -12.57 8.96 5.25
CA LYS A 185 -13.95 9.44 5.25
C LYS A 185 -14.09 10.85 5.83
N LEU A 186 -13.35 11.16 6.91
CA LEU A 186 -13.30 12.51 7.48
C LEU A 186 -12.74 13.52 6.48
N ILE A 187 -11.62 13.22 5.83
CA ILE A 187 -11.03 14.08 4.79
C ILE A 187 -12.03 14.30 3.66
N ALA A 188 -12.61 13.22 3.13
CA ALA A 188 -13.58 13.29 2.05
C ALA A 188 -14.79 14.19 2.39
N SER A 189 -15.27 14.14 3.64
CA SER A 189 -16.39 14.96 4.10
C SER A 189 -16.06 16.44 4.29
N LYS A 190 -14.78 16.77 4.62
CA LYS A 190 -14.36 18.14 4.95
C LYS A 190 -13.62 18.87 3.84
N ALA A 191 -12.98 18.16 2.90
CA ALA A 191 -12.11 18.75 1.88
C ALA A 191 -12.83 19.69 0.89
N GLY A 192 -14.16 19.64 0.82
CA GLY A 192 -14.95 20.51 -0.05
C GLY A 192 -14.64 20.29 -1.52
N TYR A 193 -14.25 21.36 -2.22
CA TYR A 193 -13.99 21.36 -3.67
C TYR A 193 -12.58 20.91 -4.06
N LYS A 194 -11.73 20.58 -3.09
CA LYS A 194 -10.35 20.13 -3.36
C LYS A 194 -10.34 18.74 -4.01
N ARG A 195 -9.39 18.52 -4.92
CA ARG A 195 -9.12 17.17 -5.42
C ARG A 195 -8.57 16.29 -4.31
N GLN A 196 -8.92 15.02 -4.33
CA GLN A 196 -8.51 14.06 -3.32
C GLN A 196 -7.96 12.81 -3.98
N ALA A 197 -6.79 12.34 -3.53
CA ALA A 197 -6.23 11.04 -3.80
C ALA A 197 -6.15 10.29 -2.46
N LEU A 198 -7.07 9.36 -2.25
CA LEU A 198 -7.23 8.65 -0.99
C LEU A 198 -6.86 7.17 -1.19
N GLU A 199 -5.76 6.77 -0.58
CA GLU A 199 -5.34 5.37 -0.47
C GLU A 199 -5.65 4.89 0.95
N LEU A 200 -6.60 3.99 1.08
CA LEU A 200 -7.15 3.59 2.37
C LEU A 200 -6.79 2.16 2.73
N GLY A 201 -7.45 1.62 3.76
CA GLY A 201 -7.26 0.25 4.18
C GLY A 201 -7.68 -0.77 3.12
N GLY A 202 -7.20 -2.00 3.27
CA GLY A 202 -7.55 -3.15 2.47
C GLY A 202 -7.79 -4.37 3.35
N ASN A 203 -8.54 -5.32 2.83
CA ASN A 203 -8.82 -6.59 3.49
C ASN A 203 -8.75 -7.72 2.44
N ASP A 204 -7.56 -7.83 1.83
CA ASP A 204 -7.35 -8.53 0.58
C ASP A 204 -7.52 -10.05 0.73
N PRO A 205 -8.40 -10.67 -0.07
CA PRO A 205 -8.56 -12.11 -0.09
C PRO A 205 -7.49 -12.78 -0.96
N LEU A 206 -6.99 -13.93 -0.52
CA LEU A 206 -6.37 -14.92 -1.37
C LEU A 206 -7.35 -16.09 -1.56
N ILE A 207 -7.82 -16.29 -2.76
CA ILE A 207 -8.71 -17.39 -3.13
C ILE A 207 -7.86 -18.58 -3.58
N VAL A 208 -8.07 -19.74 -2.96
CA VAL A 208 -7.36 -20.98 -3.28
C VAL A 208 -8.37 -21.99 -3.82
N CYS A 209 -8.32 -22.18 -5.14
CA CYS A 209 -9.29 -22.96 -5.87
C CYS A 209 -9.00 -24.47 -5.81
N ASN A 210 -10.05 -25.29 -5.87
CA ASN A 210 -10.00 -26.74 -5.70
C ASN A 210 -9.37 -27.52 -6.88
N ASP A 211 -8.98 -26.85 -7.94
CA ASP A 211 -8.22 -27.42 -9.06
C ASP A 211 -6.70 -27.50 -8.78
N LEU A 212 -6.24 -26.97 -7.62
CA LEU A 212 -4.85 -27.04 -7.22
C LEU A 212 -4.52 -28.36 -6.52
N SER A 213 -3.32 -28.86 -6.74
CA SER A 213 -2.81 -30.07 -6.07
C SER A 213 -1.27 -30.06 -6.03
N GLY A 214 -0.68 -30.93 -5.19
CA GLY A 214 0.76 -31.14 -5.12
C GLY A 214 1.57 -29.85 -5.00
N SER A 215 2.49 -29.61 -5.94
CA SER A 215 3.39 -28.43 -5.92
C SER A 215 2.65 -27.08 -6.02
N ASP A 216 1.47 -27.03 -6.61
CA ASP A 216 0.75 -25.77 -6.77
C ASP A 216 0.05 -25.38 -5.47
N LEU A 217 -0.41 -26.37 -4.69
CA LEU A 217 -0.87 -26.16 -3.31
C LEU A 217 0.26 -25.63 -2.41
N GLU A 218 1.46 -26.17 -2.54
CA GLU A 218 2.67 -25.70 -1.84
C GLU A 218 3.01 -24.25 -2.18
N LYS A 219 2.88 -23.85 -3.45
CA LYS A 219 3.10 -22.46 -3.90
C LYS A 219 2.02 -21.55 -3.34
N ALA A 220 0.75 -21.94 -3.43
CA ALA A 220 -0.36 -21.16 -2.87
C ALA A 220 -0.19 -20.93 -1.36
N ALA A 221 0.22 -21.95 -0.60
CA ALA A 221 0.51 -21.81 0.82
C ALA A 221 1.72 -20.90 1.09
N THR A 222 2.76 -20.93 0.25
CA THR A 222 3.89 -20.00 0.36
C THR A 222 3.45 -18.56 0.17
N ILE A 223 2.60 -18.30 -0.83
CA ILE A 223 2.03 -17.00 -1.10
C ILE A 223 1.14 -16.53 0.05
N ALA A 224 0.28 -17.41 0.56
CA ALA A 224 -0.61 -17.13 1.68
C ALA A 224 0.18 -16.66 2.91
N VAL A 225 1.20 -17.41 3.30
CA VAL A 225 2.02 -17.08 4.47
C VAL A 225 2.84 -15.82 4.26
N ALA A 226 3.58 -15.72 3.15
CA ALA A 226 4.39 -14.53 2.85
C ALA A 226 3.53 -13.26 2.66
N GLY A 227 2.36 -13.41 2.04
CA GLY A 227 1.39 -12.32 1.86
C GLY A 227 0.77 -11.82 3.17
N ALA A 228 0.49 -12.71 4.11
CA ALA A 228 -0.07 -12.35 5.41
C ALA A 228 0.97 -11.81 6.40
N THR A 229 2.24 -12.26 6.32
CA THR A 229 3.25 -11.95 7.33
C THR A 229 4.28 -10.91 6.92
N GLY A 230 4.41 -10.62 5.63
CA GLY A 230 5.35 -9.61 5.13
C GLY A 230 5.09 -8.24 5.78
N ASN A 231 6.15 -7.58 6.25
CA ASN A 231 6.10 -6.34 7.04
C ASN A 231 5.26 -6.52 8.33
N SER A 232 5.36 -7.67 8.98
CA SER A 232 4.52 -8.04 10.15
C SER A 232 3.01 -7.91 9.88
N GLY A 233 2.57 -8.13 8.62
CA GLY A 233 1.18 -7.98 8.19
C GLY A 233 0.69 -6.54 8.02
N GLN A 234 1.55 -5.55 8.28
CA GLN A 234 1.21 -4.13 8.29
C GLN A 234 1.19 -3.50 6.89
N ARG A 235 0.44 -4.09 5.97
CA ARG A 235 0.26 -3.59 4.60
C ARG A 235 -1.23 -3.52 4.27
N CYS A 236 -1.66 -2.48 3.58
CA CYS A 236 -3.01 -2.40 3.04
C CYS A 236 -3.30 -3.55 2.06
N THR A 237 -2.29 -3.98 1.28
CA THR A 237 -2.31 -5.10 0.33
C THR A 237 -1.85 -6.44 0.95
N ALA A 238 -1.82 -6.59 2.28
CA ALA A 238 -1.54 -7.89 2.89
C ALA A 238 -2.71 -8.85 2.67
N ILE A 239 -2.40 -10.14 2.51
CA ILE A 239 -3.42 -11.19 2.52
C ILE A 239 -3.99 -11.29 3.93
N LYS A 240 -5.22 -10.84 4.12
CA LYS A 240 -5.91 -10.80 5.41
C LYS A 240 -7.06 -11.81 5.51
N ARG A 241 -7.40 -12.45 4.38
CA ARG A 241 -8.42 -13.51 4.31
C ARG A 241 -7.95 -14.56 3.32
N ILE A 242 -7.77 -15.80 3.76
CA ILE A 242 -7.47 -16.93 2.88
C ILE A 242 -8.77 -17.70 2.69
N LEU A 243 -9.37 -17.58 1.51
CA LEU A 243 -10.61 -18.26 1.13
C LEU A 243 -10.23 -19.56 0.41
N VAL A 244 -10.23 -20.67 1.14
CA VAL A 244 -9.87 -21.99 0.59
C VAL A 244 -11.13 -22.82 0.36
N GLN A 245 -11.26 -23.42 -0.83
CA GLN A 245 -12.39 -24.29 -1.13
C GLN A 245 -12.32 -25.58 -0.30
N GLU A 246 -13.48 -26.00 0.23
CA GLU A 246 -13.61 -27.03 1.27
C GLU A 246 -12.92 -28.34 0.89
N SER A 247 -13.07 -28.79 -0.37
CA SER A 247 -12.54 -30.07 -0.82
C SER A 247 -11.02 -30.20 -0.77
N ILE A 248 -10.29 -29.08 -0.74
CA ILE A 248 -8.82 -29.07 -0.66
C ILE A 248 -8.28 -28.52 0.65
N ALA A 249 -9.16 -28.00 1.53
CA ALA A 249 -8.74 -27.32 2.75
C ALA A 249 -7.90 -28.23 3.67
N ASP A 250 -8.29 -29.48 3.84
CA ASP A 250 -7.56 -30.43 4.68
C ASP A 250 -6.16 -30.78 4.16
N ALA A 251 -5.91 -30.61 2.86
CA ALA A 251 -4.57 -30.75 2.28
C ALA A 251 -3.78 -29.44 2.36
N PHE A 252 -4.43 -28.31 2.27
CA PHE A 252 -3.80 -26.97 2.23
C PHE A 252 -3.38 -26.46 3.62
N VAL A 253 -4.26 -26.57 4.60
CA VAL A 253 -4.07 -26.00 5.96
C VAL A 253 -2.80 -26.51 6.65
N PRO A 254 -2.47 -27.81 6.64
CA PRO A 254 -1.23 -28.30 7.23
C PRO A 254 0.03 -27.69 6.58
N ILE A 255 0.01 -27.42 5.28
CA ILE A 255 1.14 -26.81 4.57
C ILE A 255 1.33 -25.36 5.03
N VAL A 256 0.24 -24.60 5.17
CA VAL A 256 0.28 -23.22 5.70
C VAL A 256 0.85 -23.23 7.12
N LEU A 257 0.35 -24.12 7.97
CA LEU A 257 0.80 -24.26 9.36
C LEU A 257 2.30 -24.52 9.46
N GLU A 258 2.81 -25.48 8.69
CA GLU A 258 4.23 -25.83 8.69
C GLU A 258 5.13 -24.69 8.16
N LYS A 259 4.63 -23.91 7.20
CA LYS A 259 5.36 -22.74 6.69
C LYS A 259 5.37 -21.59 7.72
N ALA A 260 4.23 -21.33 8.37
CA ALA A 260 4.11 -20.30 9.40
C ALA A 260 5.02 -20.57 10.62
N LYS A 261 5.11 -21.82 11.06
CA LYS A 261 6.00 -22.23 12.17
C LYS A 261 7.49 -22.05 11.88
N LYS A 262 7.89 -22.00 10.61
CA LYS A 262 9.30 -21.81 10.19
C LYS A 262 9.75 -20.36 10.21
N ILE A 263 8.83 -19.40 10.29
CA ILE A 263 9.15 -17.97 10.30
C ILE A 263 9.93 -17.63 11.57
N LYS A 264 11.09 -17.04 11.40
CA LYS A 264 11.93 -16.55 12.51
C LYS A 264 11.46 -15.15 12.89
N TYR A 265 10.82 -15.04 14.04
CA TYR A 265 10.38 -13.77 14.61
C TYR A 265 11.24 -13.38 15.81
N GLY A 266 11.39 -12.08 16.07
CA GLY A 266 12.20 -11.59 17.18
C GLY A 266 12.69 -10.15 17.01
N ASP A 267 13.88 -9.87 17.55
CA ASP A 267 14.51 -8.55 17.42
C ASP A 267 14.66 -8.16 15.94
N PRO A 268 14.02 -7.08 15.49
CA PRO A 268 14.10 -6.65 14.09
C PRO A 268 15.50 -6.23 13.65
N GLN A 269 16.40 -5.95 14.58
CA GLN A 269 17.79 -5.61 14.28
C GLN A 269 18.67 -6.85 13.99
N ASP A 270 18.24 -8.05 14.41
CA ASP A 270 18.95 -9.29 14.04
C ASP A 270 18.72 -9.58 12.54
N PRO A 271 19.79 -9.69 11.73
CA PRO A 271 19.67 -9.99 10.29
C PRO A 271 18.98 -11.32 9.96
N LYS A 272 18.85 -12.21 10.93
CA LYS A 272 18.18 -13.50 10.78
C LYS A 272 16.68 -13.45 11.05
N THR A 273 16.18 -12.34 11.61
CA THR A 273 14.77 -12.14 11.88
C THR A 273 14.02 -11.89 10.57
N GLU A 274 12.95 -12.64 10.35
CA GLU A 274 12.08 -12.53 9.17
C GLU A 274 10.79 -11.78 9.48
N LEU A 275 10.40 -11.70 10.77
CA LEU A 275 9.23 -10.98 11.23
C LEU A 275 9.58 -10.20 12.51
N GLY A 276 9.47 -8.89 12.44
CA GLY A 276 9.68 -7.98 13.56
C GLY A 276 8.39 -7.64 14.30
N CYS A 277 8.38 -6.47 14.95
CA CYS A 277 7.23 -5.99 15.72
C CYS A 277 6.13 -5.41 14.81
N VAL A 278 4.91 -5.33 15.35
CA VAL A 278 3.90 -4.37 14.90
C VAL A 278 4.18 -3.02 15.54
N ILE A 279 3.45 -1.99 15.16
CA ILE A 279 3.79 -0.59 15.45
C ILE A 279 3.82 -0.25 16.97
N HIS A 280 2.94 -0.85 17.77
CA HIS A 280 2.88 -0.68 19.24
C HIS A 280 2.07 -1.81 19.91
N ASP A 281 2.14 -1.89 21.24
CA ASP A 281 1.55 -2.94 22.05
C ASP A 281 0.03 -3.02 21.90
N GLU A 282 -0.64 -1.88 21.87
CA GLU A 282 -2.12 -1.81 21.76
C GLU A 282 -2.61 -2.37 20.42
N ALA A 283 -1.83 -2.18 19.34
CA ALA A 283 -2.16 -2.79 18.05
C ALA A 283 -2.01 -4.31 18.12
N ALA A 284 -0.92 -4.80 18.73
CA ALA A 284 -0.72 -6.24 18.91
C ALA A 284 -1.84 -6.88 19.76
N GLU A 285 -2.25 -6.20 20.83
CA GLU A 285 -3.35 -6.64 21.70
C GLU A 285 -4.69 -6.68 20.96
N LEU A 286 -5.00 -5.65 20.19
CA LEU A 286 -6.21 -5.61 19.37
C LEU A 286 -6.28 -6.79 18.40
N PHE A 287 -5.17 -7.09 17.72
CA PHE A 287 -5.11 -8.17 16.74
C PHE A 287 -5.24 -9.55 17.40
N GLU A 288 -4.57 -9.74 18.53
CA GLU A 288 -4.70 -10.97 19.34
C GLU A 288 -6.13 -11.15 19.85
N ASN A 289 -6.78 -10.08 20.35
CA ASN A 289 -8.16 -10.13 20.82
C ASN A 289 -9.16 -10.52 19.72
N ARG A 290 -8.96 -10.06 18.47
CA ARG A 290 -9.78 -10.51 17.33
C ARG A 290 -9.63 -12.01 17.06
N VAL A 291 -8.43 -12.55 17.21
CA VAL A 291 -8.19 -14.00 17.09
C VAL A 291 -8.92 -14.77 18.19
N LEU A 292 -8.79 -14.33 19.45
CA LEU A 292 -9.47 -14.96 20.58
C LEU A 292 -11.00 -14.83 20.49
N GLN A 293 -11.50 -13.78 19.88
CA GLN A 293 -12.93 -13.62 19.63
C GLN A 293 -13.40 -14.58 18.52
N ALA A 294 -12.66 -14.71 17.43
CA ALA A 294 -12.97 -15.68 16.38
C ALA A 294 -12.98 -17.13 16.90
N GLU A 295 -12.10 -17.49 17.85
CA GLU A 295 -12.10 -18.80 18.51
C GLU A 295 -13.43 -19.04 19.26
N LYS A 296 -13.94 -18.05 19.98
CA LYS A 296 -15.25 -18.15 20.66
C LYS A 296 -16.42 -18.28 19.67
N GLU A 297 -16.25 -17.82 18.46
CA GLU A 297 -17.21 -17.93 17.36
C GLU A 297 -17.11 -19.25 16.59
N GLY A 298 -16.15 -20.12 16.96
CA GLY A 298 -15.99 -21.47 16.40
C GLY A 298 -14.76 -21.67 15.52
N ALA A 299 -13.89 -20.68 15.38
CA ALA A 299 -12.61 -20.86 14.71
C ALA A 299 -11.64 -21.73 15.52
N GLU A 300 -10.66 -22.34 14.84
CA GLU A 300 -9.64 -23.20 15.45
C GLU A 300 -8.28 -22.50 15.40
N ILE A 301 -7.69 -22.16 16.56
CA ILE A 301 -6.33 -21.62 16.63
C ILE A 301 -5.34 -22.78 16.49
N LEU A 302 -4.69 -22.89 15.33
CA LEU A 302 -3.71 -23.95 15.04
C LEU A 302 -2.29 -23.62 15.51
N TYR A 303 -1.96 -22.34 15.58
CA TYR A 303 -0.66 -21.86 16.02
C TYR A 303 -0.76 -20.46 16.63
N HIS A 304 -0.34 -20.34 17.87
CA HIS A 304 -0.28 -19.08 18.62
C HIS A 304 0.80 -19.19 19.70
N PRO A 305 2.07 -18.86 19.39
CA PRO A 305 3.18 -19.03 20.34
C PRO A 305 3.20 -18.01 21.50
N GLY A 306 2.28 -17.06 21.50
CA GLY A 306 2.18 -16.00 22.51
C GLY A 306 2.84 -14.71 22.09
N ARG A 307 2.25 -13.59 22.51
CA ARG A 307 2.72 -12.22 22.26
C ARG A 307 3.71 -11.76 23.34
N SER A 308 4.64 -10.88 22.97
CA SER A 308 5.52 -10.17 23.92
C SER A 308 5.61 -8.69 23.54
N GLY A 309 4.84 -7.84 24.23
CA GLY A 309 4.70 -6.45 23.86
C GLY A 309 4.17 -6.31 22.43
N ALA A 310 4.83 -5.46 21.63
CA ALA A 310 4.50 -5.30 20.20
C ALA A 310 4.98 -6.44 19.29
N LEU A 311 5.77 -7.39 19.81
CA LEU A 311 6.18 -8.56 19.04
C LEU A 311 5.02 -9.58 19.03
N LEU A 312 4.30 -9.58 17.93
CA LEU A 312 3.23 -10.53 17.64
C LEU A 312 3.75 -11.54 16.61
N PRO A 313 3.95 -12.82 17.02
CA PRO A 313 4.37 -13.86 16.08
C PRO A 313 3.25 -14.20 15.09
N PRO A 314 3.56 -14.98 14.03
CA PRO A 314 2.50 -15.45 13.13
C PRO A 314 1.46 -16.26 13.90
N ILE A 315 0.18 -15.95 13.68
CA ILE A 315 -0.93 -16.71 14.25
C ILE A 315 -1.71 -17.37 13.09
N VAL A 316 -1.90 -18.69 13.17
CA VAL A 316 -2.67 -19.44 12.16
C VAL A 316 -4.01 -19.83 12.76
N VAL A 317 -5.09 -19.42 12.11
CA VAL A 317 -6.46 -19.69 12.55
C VAL A 317 -7.22 -20.33 11.39
N ASP A 318 -7.76 -21.53 11.61
CA ASP A 318 -8.59 -22.25 10.62
C ASP A 318 -10.08 -22.14 10.97
N ARG A 319 -10.95 -22.46 10.02
CA ARG A 319 -12.42 -22.45 10.16
C ARG A 319 -12.98 -21.13 10.67
N VAL A 320 -12.33 -20.03 10.32
CA VAL A 320 -12.82 -18.72 10.74
C VAL A 320 -14.17 -18.45 10.09
N PRO A 321 -15.23 -18.13 10.86
CA PRO A 321 -16.51 -17.75 10.28
C PRO A 321 -16.36 -16.53 9.36
N HIS A 322 -17.00 -16.57 8.20
CA HIS A 322 -16.85 -15.53 7.18
C HIS A 322 -17.42 -14.15 7.59
N ASP A 323 -18.25 -14.10 8.61
CA ASP A 323 -18.85 -12.92 9.24
C ASP A 323 -18.17 -12.50 10.56
N SER A 324 -17.11 -13.21 10.97
CA SER A 324 -16.30 -12.83 12.13
C SER A 324 -15.61 -11.48 11.92
N GLU A 325 -15.43 -10.71 13.01
CA GLU A 325 -14.68 -9.46 12.98
C GLU A 325 -13.26 -9.65 12.39
N LEU A 326 -12.62 -10.78 12.64
CA LEU A 326 -11.30 -11.12 12.10
C LEU A 326 -11.29 -11.18 10.56
N VAL A 327 -12.44 -11.47 9.94
CA VAL A 327 -12.61 -11.53 8.47
C VAL A 327 -13.19 -10.25 7.91
N MET A 328 -14.11 -9.60 8.63
CA MET A 328 -14.85 -8.45 8.15
C MET A 328 -14.08 -7.13 8.28
N GLU A 329 -13.20 -7.02 9.29
CA GLU A 329 -12.42 -5.81 9.57
C GLU A 329 -10.95 -6.00 9.20
N GLU A 330 -10.29 -4.90 8.85
CA GLU A 330 -8.86 -4.91 8.54
C GLU A 330 -8.03 -5.23 9.79
N THR A 331 -7.38 -6.41 9.83
CA THR A 331 -6.41 -6.76 10.87
C THR A 331 -4.99 -6.52 10.34
N PHE A 332 -4.35 -5.47 10.84
CA PHE A 332 -3.08 -4.96 10.32
C PHE A 332 -1.87 -5.60 11.04
N GLY A 333 -1.90 -6.93 11.14
CA GLY A 333 -0.94 -7.75 11.86
C GLY A 333 -0.66 -9.10 11.17
N PRO A 334 0.30 -9.87 11.66
CA PRO A 334 0.75 -11.12 11.05
C PRO A 334 -0.18 -12.31 11.35
N ILE A 335 -1.47 -12.12 11.12
CA ILE A 335 -2.50 -13.13 11.32
C ILE A 335 -2.77 -13.81 9.97
N ILE A 336 -2.98 -15.12 10.00
CA ILE A 336 -3.23 -15.98 8.84
C ILE A 336 -4.61 -16.63 9.03
N PRO A 337 -5.71 -15.90 8.78
CA PRO A 337 -7.05 -16.47 8.94
C PRO A 337 -7.45 -17.23 7.69
N ILE A 338 -7.86 -18.49 7.91
CA ILE A 338 -8.33 -19.41 6.86
C ILE A 338 -9.82 -19.56 7.00
N VAL A 339 -10.53 -19.15 5.96
CA VAL A 339 -11.98 -19.31 5.81
C VAL A 339 -12.22 -20.45 4.83
N ARG A 340 -12.85 -21.51 5.27
CA ARG A 340 -13.26 -22.58 4.39
C ARG A 340 -14.54 -22.18 3.67
N VAL A 341 -14.53 -22.27 2.34
CA VAL A 341 -15.63 -21.82 1.49
C VAL A 341 -16.17 -22.97 0.63
N PRO A 342 -17.45 -22.94 0.20
CA PRO A 342 -17.99 -23.95 -0.70
C PRO A 342 -17.19 -24.08 -2.00
N ASP A 343 -17.27 -25.26 -2.63
CA ASP A 343 -16.65 -25.55 -3.94
C ASP A 343 -17.39 -24.89 -5.13
N SER A 344 -18.04 -23.76 -4.90
CA SER A 344 -18.77 -22.95 -5.86
C SER A 344 -18.11 -21.60 -6.02
N ASP A 345 -17.65 -21.26 -7.24
CA ASP A 345 -17.01 -19.99 -7.51
C ASP A 345 -17.94 -18.80 -7.25
N ASP A 346 -19.22 -18.92 -7.54
CA ASP A 346 -20.21 -17.86 -7.29
C ASP A 346 -20.32 -17.54 -5.77
N GLU A 347 -20.33 -18.56 -4.92
CA GLU A 347 -20.36 -18.34 -3.48
C GLU A 347 -19.03 -17.79 -2.95
N VAL A 348 -17.89 -18.21 -3.50
CA VAL A 348 -16.57 -17.65 -3.16
C VAL A 348 -16.50 -16.17 -3.52
N ILE A 349 -16.97 -15.79 -4.73
CA ILE A 349 -17.04 -14.39 -5.17
C ILE A 349 -17.92 -13.57 -4.23
N LYS A 350 -19.09 -14.09 -3.86
CA LYS A 350 -20.00 -13.42 -2.93
C LYS A 350 -19.37 -13.21 -1.55
N ILE A 351 -18.71 -14.22 -0.99
CA ILE A 351 -17.98 -14.11 0.29
C ILE A 351 -16.81 -13.13 0.16
N SER A 352 -16.07 -13.19 -0.95
CA SER A 352 -14.97 -12.25 -1.20
C SER A 352 -15.43 -10.79 -1.20
N ASN A 353 -16.55 -10.50 -1.86
CA ASN A 353 -17.14 -9.17 -2.01
C ASN A 353 -17.99 -8.72 -0.80
N SER A 354 -18.07 -9.51 0.27
CA SER A 354 -18.95 -9.21 1.43
C SER A 354 -18.42 -8.10 2.35
N THR A 355 -17.17 -7.66 2.21
CA THR A 355 -16.57 -6.62 3.04
C THR A 355 -16.69 -5.24 2.40
N GLN A 356 -16.48 -4.18 3.19
CA GLN A 356 -16.44 -2.80 2.68
C GLN A 356 -15.12 -2.44 1.95
N PHE A 357 -14.19 -3.37 1.84
CA PHE A 357 -12.87 -3.18 1.25
C PHE A 357 -12.83 -3.75 -0.16
N GLY A 358 -11.98 -3.17 -1.02
CA GLY A 358 -11.82 -3.60 -2.42
C GLY A 358 -10.50 -3.14 -3.02
N LEU A 359 -9.39 -3.22 -2.26
CA LEU A 359 -8.10 -2.72 -2.73
C LEU A 359 -7.45 -3.69 -3.72
N SER A 360 -7.22 -4.93 -3.27
CA SER A 360 -6.58 -5.94 -4.11
C SER A 360 -7.07 -7.36 -3.75
N SER A 361 -6.80 -8.32 -4.62
CA SER A 361 -7.10 -9.73 -4.41
C SER A 361 -6.07 -10.63 -5.09
N GLY A 362 -5.99 -11.88 -4.66
CA GLY A 362 -5.22 -12.93 -5.30
C GLY A 362 -6.08 -14.16 -5.58
N VAL A 363 -5.89 -14.81 -6.73
CA VAL A 363 -6.56 -16.05 -7.11
C VAL A 363 -5.54 -17.09 -7.54
N CYS A 364 -5.54 -18.22 -6.86
CA CYS A 364 -4.72 -19.39 -7.19
C CYS A 364 -5.59 -20.43 -7.89
N THR A 365 -5.39 -20.60 -9.19
CA THR A 365 -6.08 -21.59 -10.03
C THR A 365 -5.21 -21.96 -11.22
N ASN A 366 -5.37 -23.17 -11.73
CA ASN A 366 -4.74 -23.64 -12.99
C ASN A 366 -5.65 -23.45 -14.21
N ASP A 367 -6.89 -23.00 -14.02
CA ASP A 367 -7.85 -22.75 -15.11
C ASP A 367 -7.93 -21.25 -15.44
N LEU A 368 -7.52 -20.91 -16.68
CA LEU A 368 -7.54 -19.53 -17.17
C LEU A 368 -8.95 -18.95 -17.24
N ASN A 369 -9.95 -19.74 -17.64
CA ASN A 369 -11.33 -19.24 -17.72
C ASN A 369 -11.88 -18.91 -16.34
N ARG A 370 -11.55 -19.76 -15.36
CA ARG A 370 -11.88 -19.54 -13.97
C ARG A 370 -11.21 -18.27 -13.42
N ALA A 371 -9.91 -18.08 -13.72
CA ALA A 371 -9.18 -16.85 -13.38
C ALA A 371 -9.86 -15.61 -13.95
N ILE A 372 -10.26 -15.63 -15.23
CA ILE A 372 -10.98 -14.54 -15.89
C ILE A 372 -12.35 -14.30 -15.22
N THR A 373 -13.05 -15.34 -14.81
CA THR A 373 -14.32 -15.21 -14.08
C THR A 373 -14.12 -14.44 -12.77
N TYR A 374 -13.10 -14.77 -11.99
CA TYR A 374 -12.77 -14.02 -10.76
C TYR A 374 -12.37 -12.57 -11.06
N ILE A 375 -11.50 -12.33 -12.05
CA ILE A 375 -11.10 -10.97 -12.45
C ILE A 375 -12.29 -10.08 -12.76
N ASN A 376 -13.29 -10.62 -13.45
CA ASN A 376 -14.45 -9.86 -13.90
C ASN A 376 -15.51 -9.64 -12.81
N ASN A 377 -15.50 -10.44 -11.74
CA ASN A 377 -16.59 -10.44 -10.76
C ASN A 377 -16.14 -10.06 -9.34
N LEU A 378 -14.83 -9.97 -9.07
CA LEU A 378 -14.34 -9.46 -7.79
C LEU A 378 -14.41 -7.93 -7.77
N ASP A 379 -14.99 -7.38 -6.71
CA ASP A 379 -15.12 -5.93 -6.50
C ASP A 379 -13.82 -5.37 -5.85
N VAL A 380 -12.76 -5.31 -6.67
CA VAL A 380 -11.42 -4.89 -6.23
C VAL A 380 -10.73 -4.04 -7.30
N GLY A 381 -9.84 -3.15 -6.85
CA GLY A 381 -9.03 -2.32 -7.76
C GLY A 381 -8.02 -3.12 -8.57
N THR A 382 -7.47 -4.21 -8.00
CA THR A 382 -6.56 -5.12 -8.70
C THR A 382 -6.85 -6.57 -8.32
N CYS A 383 -6.80 -7.46 -9.31
CA CYS A 383 -6.88 -8.90 -9.12
C CYS A 383 -5.63 -9.57 -9.70
N ASN A 384 -4.86 -10.27 -8.85
CA ASN A 384 -3.65 -10.97 -9.25
C ASN A 384 -3.96 -12.46 -9.41
N THR A 385 -3.69 -13.01 -10.59
CA THR A 385 -3.82 -14.46 -10.82
C THR A 385 -2.45 -15.12 -10.76
N VAL A 386 -2.33 -16.19 -10.00
CA VAL A 386 -1.08 -16.89 -9.81
C VAL A 386 -1.13 -18.22 -10.53
N SER A 387 -0.63 -18.23 -11.75
CA SER A 387 -0.31 -19.49 -12.42
C SER A 387 1.19 -19.79 -12.47
N TYR A 388 2.11 -18.84 -12.40
CA TYR A 388 3.54 -19.18 -12.45
C TYR A 388 4.57 -18.15 -11.93
N THR A 389 4.28 -16.86 -11.76
CA THR A 389 5.35 -15.91 -11.38
C THR A 389 4.85 -14.77 -10.48
N HIS A 390 5.40 -14.74 -9.27
CA HIS A 390 5.55 -13.58 -8.39
C HIS A 390 4.30 -12.75 -8.10
N LEU A 391 3.58 -13.10 -7.02
CA LEU A 391 2.89 -12.10 -6.20
C LEU A 391 3.97 -11.22 -5.53
N ARG A 392 4.59 -10.35 -6.29
CA ARG A 392 5.09 -9.09 -5.78
C ARG A 392 3.91 -8.14 -5.90
N ALA A 393 3.44 -7.65 -4.78
CA ALA A 393 2.47 -6.57 -4.77
C ALA A 393 3.02 -5.45 -5.67
N HIS A 394 2.49 -5.34 -6.88
CA HIS A 394 2.69 -4.15 -7.68
C HIS A 394 1.82 -3.09 -7.01
N GLU A 395 2.45 -2.23 -6.25
CA GLU A 395 1.78 -1.04 -5.76
C GLU A 395 1.44 -0.17 -6.97
N THR A 396 0.18 -0.24 -7.37
CA THR A 396 -0.40 0.57 -8.44
C THR A 396 -0.56 2.04 -8.03
N SER A 397 -0.31 2.37 -6.76
CA SER A 397 -0.46 3.71 -6.21
C SER A 397 0.35 4.78 -6.96
N LEU A 398 1.55 4.46 -7.48
CA LEU A 398 2.31 5.44 -8.26
C LEU A 398 1.61 5.78 -9.58
N GLN A 399 1.08 4.79 -10.28
CA GLN A 399 0.34 5.03 -11.52
C GLN A 399 -0.95 5.81 -11.26
N LEU A 400 -1.66 5.50 -10.18
CA LEU A 400 -2.89 6.20 -9.81
C LEU A 400 -2.60 7.65 -9.38
N VAL A 401 -1.60 7.89 -8.53
CA VAL A 401 -1.21 9.24 -8.09
C VAL A 401 -0.64 10.05 -9.25
N CYS A 402 0.24 9.49 -10.06
CA CYS A 402 0.72 10.17 -11.28
C CYS A 402 -0.43 10.49 -12.24
N ARG A 403 -1.37 9.55 -12.44
CA ARG A 403 -2.53 9.76 -13.29
C ARG A 403 -3.45 10.86 -12.75
N LEU A 404 -3.78 10.83 -11.45
CA LEU A 404 -4.60 11.87 -10.80
C LEU A 404 -3.92 13.25 -10.80
N LEU A 405 -2.60 13.33 -10.67
CA LEU A 405 -1.84 14.57 -10.73
C LEU A 405 -1.68 15.10 -12.16
N LEU A 406 -1.80 14.23 -13.17
CA LEU A 406 -1.67 14.59 -14.59
C LEU A 406 -3.02 14.85 -15.27
N GLU A 407 -4.14 14.36 -14.73
CA GLU A 407 -5.47 14.58 -15.30
C GLU A 407 -6.06 15.91 -14.80
N LYS A 408 -5.98 16.93 -15.63
CA LYS A 408 -6.78 18.16 -15.55
C LYS A 408 -7.74 18.25 -16.70
#